data_b74c05d1c2fffee473ff0e098e0e9dd3
#
_entry.id   b74c05d1c2fffee473ff0e098e0e9dd3
#
_cell.length_a   1.000
_cell.length_b   1.000
_cell.length_c   1.000
_cell.angle_alpha   90.00
_cell.angle_beta   90.00
_cell.angle_gamma   90.00
#
_symmetry.space_group_name_H-M   'P 1'
#
loop_
_entity.id
_entity.type
_entity.pdbx_description
1 polymer ?
#
loop_
_entity_poly.entity_id
_entity_poly.type
_entity_poly.pdbx_seq_one_letter_code
_entity_poly.pdbx_strand_id
1 'polypeptide(L)'
;DLNPDVKAPVGKLTPAAVLIGIRAETQSVILTKRAARLKHHPGQIAFPGGKQDPTDATLIDAALREAHEEIGLPANLVDVLGELPPHQTVTGYQVTPVLALITGHYEVVAEAGEVSEVFEVPLAHVLDPNMYGIEGRYWQGRKRLYYAVPHGPYYIWGATARILRGLAARMT
;
A
#
# COMPACT_ATOMS: atom_id res chain seq x y z
N ASP A 1 -18.37 -2.17 -3.42
CA ASP A 1 -17.53 -2.49 -4.58
C ASP A 1 -17.80 -1.49 -5.71
N LEU A 2 -16.74 -0.86 -6.23
CA LEU A 2 -16.87 0.13 -7.32
C LEU A 2 -17.07 -0.51 -8.70
N ASN A 3 -16.80 -1.81 -8.83
CA ASN A 3 -16.84 -2.53 -10.09
C ASN A 3 -17.53 -3.90 -9.92
N PRO A 4 -18.83 -3.94 -9.63
CA PRO A 4 -19.53 -5.19 -9.32
C PRO A 4 -19.55 -6.17 -10.51
N ASP A 5 -19.48 -5.65 -11.75
CA ASP A 5 -19.51 -6.47 -12.98
C ASP A 5 -18.13 -7.04 -13.37
N VAL A 6 -17.07 -6.67 -12.63
CA VAL A 6 -15.72 -7.18 -12.88
C VAL A 6 -15.55 -8.47 -12.08
N LYS A 7 -15.46 -9.58 -12.79
CA LYS A 7 -15.19 -10.89 -12.18
C LYS A 7 -13.81 -10.86 -11.51
N ALA A 8 -13.75 -11.48 -10.32
CA ALA A 8 -12.47 -11.74 -9.66
C ALA A 8 -11.52 -12.52 -10.59
N PRO A 9 -10.20 -12.36 -10.45
CA PRO A 9 -9.24 -13.14 -11.22
C PRO A 9 -9.53 -14.63 -11.07
N VAL A 10 -9.52 -15.35 -12.19
CA VAL A 10 -9.69 -16.82 -12.20
C VAL A 10 -8.33 -17.44 -11.90
N GLY A 11 -8.29 -18.36 -10.93
CA GLY A 11 -7.09 -19.11 -10.58
C GLY A 11 -6.55 -18.80 -9.17
N LYS A 12 -5.39 -19.38 -8.88
CA LYS A 12 -4.71 -19.21 -7.59
C LYS A 12 -4.08 -17.83 -7.50
N LEU A 13 -4.49 -17.05 -6.49
CA LEU A 13 -3.90 -15.74 -6.21
C LEU A 13 -2.53 -15.89 -5.53
N THR A 14 -1.59 -15.03 -5.89
CA THR A 14 -0.28 -14.98 -5.24
C THR A 14 -0.39 -14.19 -3.94
N PRO A 15 -0.01 -14.77 -2.79
CA PRO A 15 -0.01 -14.05 -1.51
C PRO A 15 1.03 -12.93 -1.52
N ALA A 16 0.62 -11.77 -1.04
CA ALA A 16 1.46 -10.61 -0.84
C ALA A 16 1.03 -9.84 0.41
N ALA A 17 1.92 -9.06 0.96
CA ALA A 17 1.64 -8.22 2.10
C ALA A 17 2.19 -6.81 1.90
N VAL A 18 1.51 -5.83 2.46
CA VAL A 18 1.94 -4.43 2.47
C VAL A 18 1.91 -3.89 3.89
N LEU A 19 2.83 -3.00 4.22
CA LEU A 19 2.89 -2.37 5.53
C LEU A 19 2.18 -1.00 5.49
N ILE A 20 1.09 -0.86 6.24
CA ILE A 20 0.52 0.44 6.56
C ILE A 20 1.26 0.94 7.81
N GLY A 21 2.43 1.52 7.60
CA GLY A 21 3.28 2.04 8.66
C GLY A 21 2.89 3.46 9.04
N ILE A 22 2.39 3.63 10.27
CA ILE A 22 2.05 4.94 10.82
C ILE A 22 3.19 5.39 11.73
N ARG A 23 3.84 6.50 11.39
CA ARG A 23 4.80 7.14 12.27
C ARG A 23 4.09 7.79 13.45
N ALA A 24 4.40 7.34 14.65
CA ALA A 24 3.77 7.84 15.87
C ALA A 24 4.08 9.32 16.12
N GLU A 25 5.31 9.75 15.85
CA GLU A 25 5.76 11.12 16.11
C GLU A 25 5.10 12.16 15.19
N THR A 26 4.98 11.84 13.90
CA THR A 26 4.44 12.76 12.88
C THR A 26 2.97 12.52 12.59
N GLN A 27 2.40 11.44 13.09
CA GLN A 27 1.03 10.99 12.76
C GLN A 27 0.82 10.95 11.24
N SER A 28 1.71 10.27 10.55
CA SER A 28 1.71 10.16 9.10
C SER A 28 1.88 8.71 8.65
N VAL A 29 1.41 8.42 7.44
CA VAL A 29 1.57 7.12 6.77
C VAL A 29 2.76 7.21 5.84
N ILE A 30 3.66 6.21 5.89
CA ILE A 30 4.78 6.10 4.97
C ILE A 30 4.31 5.44 3.68
N LEU A 31 4.61 6.08 2.57
CA LEU A 31 4.37 5.59 1.22
C LEU A 31 5.64 5.67 0.38
N THR A 32 5.65 4.90 -0.70
CA THR A 32 6.74 4.88 -1.66
C THR A 32 6.24 5.25 -3.05
N LYS A 33 7.12 5.83 -3.85
CA LYS A 33 6.93 5.95 -5.29
C LYS A 33 7.81 4.91 -5.98
N ARG A 34 7.19 4.04 -6.75
CA ARG A 34 7.89 2.97 -7.46
C ARG A 34 8.84 3.55 -8.51
N ALA A 35 10.00 2.92 -8.69
CA ALA A 35 10.97 3.35 -9.69
C ALA A 35 10.38 3.32 -11.10
N ALA A 36 10.68 4.33 -11.91
CA ALA A 36 10.14 4.48 -13.28
C ALA A 36 10.57 3.37 -14.24
N ARG A 37 11.68 2.70 -13.96
CA ARG A 37 12.24 1.61 -14.78
C ARG A 37 11.64 0.22 -14.50
N LEU A 38 10.76 0.10 -13.52
CA LEU A 38 10.12 -1.16 -13.21
C LEU A 38 9.14 -1.59 -14.31
N LYS A 39 9.09 -2.88 -14.59
CA LYS A 39 8.16 -3.45 -15.59
C LYS A 39 6.70 -3.34 -15.18
N HIS A 40 6.45 -3.43 -13.87
CA HIS A 40 5.10 -3.40 -13.31
C HIS A 40 4.89 -2.16 -12.47
N HIS A 41 3.84 -1.42 -12.81
CA HIS A 41 3.40 -0.23 -12.08
C HIS A 41 4.49 0.84 -11.86
N PRO A 42 5.26 1.23 -12.91
CA PRO A 42 6.30 2.24 -12.76
C PRO A 42 5.71 3.58 -12.29
N GLY A 43 6.39 4.24 -11.36
CA GLY A 43 5.97 5.55 -10.85
C GLY A 43 4.72 5.57 -9.97
N GLN A 44 4.08 4.43 -9.72
CA GLN A 44 2.92 4.37 -8.85
C GLN A 44 3.26 4.53 -7.38
N ILE A 45 2.32 5.13 -6.65
CA ILE A 45 2.40 5.24 -5.20
C ILE A 45 1.90 3.93 -4.58
N ALA A 46 2.69 3.38 -3.66
CA ALA A 46 2.38 2.14 -2.98
C ALA A 46 2.85 2.17 -1.51
N PHE A 47 2.30 1.29 -0.70
CA PHE A 47 2.91 0.94 0.58
C PHE A 47 4.18 0.13 0.34
N PRO A 48 5.13 0.16 1.27
CA PRO A 48 6.19 -0.86 1.29
C PRO A 48 5.57 -2.25 1.37
N GLY A 49 6.02 -3.17 0.54
CA GLY A 49 5.47 -4.52 0.52
C GLY A 49 5.79 -5.29 -0.75
N GLY A 50 5.41 -6.55 -0.76
CA GLY A 50 5.64 -7.44 -1.88
C GLY A 50 5.10 -8.84 -1.65
N LYS A 51 5.55 -9.77 -2.48
CA LYS A 51 5.17 -11.19 -2.39
C LYS A 51 5.68 -11.82 -1.12
N GLN A 52 4.91 -12.75 -0.59
CA GLN A 52 5.40 -13.66 0.44
C GLN A 52 6.45 -14.60 -0.15
N ASP A 53 7.65 -14.59 0.42
CA ASP A 53 8.70 -15.54 0.09
C ASP A 53 8.52 -16.86 0.85
N PRO A 54 9.08 -17.98 0.34
CA PRO A 54 9.04 -19.25 1.07
C PRO A 54 9.70 -19.20 2.46
N THR A 55 10.61 -18.24 2.67
CA THR A 55 11.28 -18.00 3.96
C THR A 55 10.46 -17.18 4.94
N ASP A 56 9.39 -16.51 4.49
CA ASP A 56 8.49 -15.76 5.35
C ASP A 56 7.51 -16.74 6.03
N ALA A 57 7.55 -16.84 7.34
CA ALA A 57 6.63 -17.71 8.09
C ALA A 57 5.18 -17.22 8.01
N THR A 58 4.99 -15.89 7.98
CA THR A 58 3.68 -15.24 7.93
C THR A 58 3.67 -14.08 6.93
N LEU A 59 2.47 -13.57 6.62
CA LEU A 59 2.32 -12.34 5.82
C LEU A 59 2.83 -11.11 6.56
N ILE A 60 2.79 -11.10 7.88
CA ILE A 60 3.42 -10.04 8.69
C ILE A 60 4.92 -10.03 8.47
N ASP A 61 5.58 -11.20 8.49
CA ASP A 61 7.02 -11.31 8.22
C ASP A 61 7.36 -10.80 6.82
N ALA A 62 6.54 -11.12 5.83
CA ALA A 62 6.70 -10.61 4.46
C ALA A 62 6.64 -9.07 4.42
N ALA A 63 5.65 -8.46 5.06
CA ALA A 63 5.51 -7.00 5.10
C ALA A 63 6.70 -6.33 5.79
N LEU A 64 7.19 -6.88 6.89
CA LEU A 64 8.35 -6.35 7.62
C LEU A 64 9.65 -6.51 6.84
N ARG A 65 9.87 -7.66 6.20
CA ARG A 65 11.03 -7.90 5.36
C ARG A 65 11.08 -6.93 4.18
N GLU A 66 9.97 -6.79 3.46
CA GLU A 66 9.88 -5.88 2.32
C GLU A 66 10.09 -4.42 2.73
N ALA A 67 9.53 -3.99 3.86
CA ALA A 67 9.74 -2.64 4.37
C ALA A 67 11.21 -2.39 4.74
N HIS A 68 11.90 -3.39 5.29
CA HIS A 68 13.33 -3.29 5.56
C HIS A 68 14.13 -3.18 4.25
N GLU A 69 13.84 -4.02 3.26
CA GLU A 69 14.52 -4.02 1.97
C GLU A 69 14.28 -2.72 1.18
N GLU A 70 13.05 -2.25 1.11
CA GLU A 70 12.66 -1.11 0.26
C GLU A 70 13.00 0.26 0.87
N ILE A 71 12.84 0.43 2.18
CA ILE A 71 12.98 1.74 2.85
C ILE A 71 13.91 1.73 4.06
N GLY A 72 14.58 0.62 4.35
CA GLY A 72 15.51 0.52 5.47
C GLY A 72 14.87 0.48 6.85
N LEU A 73 13.56 0.23 6.95
CA LEU A 73 12.84 0.22 8.23
C LEU A 73 13.21 -1.00 9.08
N PRO A 74 13.84 -0.81 10.26
CA PRO A 74 14.15 -1.90 11.16
C PRO A 74 12.88 -2.50 11.78
N ALA A 75 12.77 -3.82 11.79
CA ALA A 75 11.60 -4.52 12.33
C ALA A 75 11.39 -4.25 13.84
N ASN A 76 12.45 -4.01 14.59
CA ASN A 76 12.37 -3.72 16.04
C ASN A 76 11.76 -2.34 16.36
N LEU A 77 11.58 -1.46 15.37
CA LEU A 77 10.86 -0.19 15.52
C LEU A 77 9.37 -0.30 15.14
N VAL A 78 8.93 -1.47 14.72
CA VAL A 78 7.57 -1.69 14.21
C VAL A 78 6.75 -2.45 15.24
N ASP A 79 5.70 -1.82 15.73
CA ASP A 79 4.68 -2.44 16.58
C ASP A 79 3.47 -2.81 15.72
N VAL A 80 3.32 -4.10 15.42
CA VAL A 80 2.24 -4.61 14.56
C VAL A 80 0.93 -4.61 15.34
N LEU A 81 -0.06 -3.89 14.84
CA LEU A 81 -1.40 -3.80 15.43
C LEU A 81 -2.34 -4.90 14.92
N GLY A 82 -2.12 -5.37 13.70
CA GLY A 82 -2.93 -6.44 13.13
C GLY A 82 -2.99 -6.41 11.61
N GLU A 83 -3.74 -7.35 11.05
CA GLU A 83 -4.01 -7.44 9.62
C GLU A 83 -5.39 -6.87 9.29
N LEU A 84 -5.49 -6.19 8.16
CA LEU A 84 -6.77 -5.78 7.59
C LEU A 84 -7.25 -6.81 6.57
N PRO A 85 -8.55 -6.80 6.19
CA PRO A 85 -9.06 -7.70 5.16
C PRO A 85 -8.25 -7.62 3.87
N PRO A 86 -7.95 -8.77 3.25
CA PRO A 86 -7.12 -8.81 2.05
C PRO A 86 -7.84 -8.16 0.86
N HIS A 87 -7.03 -7.60 -0.02
CA HIS A 87 -7.45 -6.98 -1.27
C HIS A 87 -6.95 -7.82 -2.45
N GLN A 88 -7.88 -8.22 -3.33
CA GLN A 88 -7.52 -8.92 -4.57
C GLN A 88 -7.24 -7.90 -5.67
N THR A 89 -6.07 -8.00 -6.30
CA THR A 89 -5.68 -7.16 -7.42
C THR A 89 -6.07 -7.78 -8.75
N VAL A 90 -6.27 -6.94 -9.77
CA VAL A 90 -6.53 -7.41 -11.15
C VAL A 90 -5.34 -8.17 -11.75
N THR A 91 -4.16 -8.03 -11.15
CA THR A 91 -2.91 -8.69 -11.57
C THR A 91 -2.67 -10.04 -10.90
N GLY A 92 -3.65 -10.54 -10.14
CA GLY A 92 -3.60 -11.90 -9.57
C GLY A 92 -2.94 -12.01 -8.21
N TYR A 93 -2.88 -10.92 -7.45
CA TYR A 93 -2.39 -10.94 -6.08
C TYR A 93 -3.52 -10.87 -5.06
N GLN A 94 -3.32 -11.56 -3.95
CA GLN A 94 -4.08 -11.33 -2.72
C GLN A 94 -3.17 -10.58 -1.75
N VAL A 95 -3.43 -9.29 -1.60
CA VAL A 95 -2.62 -8.37 -0.79
C VAL A 95 -3.24 -8.23 0.60
N THR A 96 -2.52 -8.61 1.62
CA THR A 96 -2.92 -8.43 3.02
C THR A 96 -2.24 -7.18 3.58
N PRO A 97 -3.03 -6.14 3.95
CA PRO A 97 -2.48 -4.97 4.61
C PRO A 97 -2.18 -5.26 6.08
N VAL A 98 -0.97 -4.96 6.51
CA VAL A 98 -0.51 -5.06 7.90
C VAL A 98 -0.45 -3.65 8.49
N LEU A 99 -1.29 -3.39 9.48
CA LEU A 99 -1.33 -2.10 10.18
C LEU A 99 -0.31 -2.12 11.32
N ALA A 100 0.54 -1.10 11.37
CA ALA A 100 1.58 -1.01 12.38
C ALA A 100 1.91 0.44 12.76
N LEU A 101 2.38 0.61 13.99
CA LEU A 101 3.01 1.84 14.46
C LEU A 101 4.53 1.74 14.31
N ILE A 102 5.13 2.81 13.84
CA ILE A 102 6.58 2.97 13.79
C ILE A 102 6.97 3.95 14.87
N THR A 103 7.80 3.47 15.83
CA THR A 103 8.28 4.25 16.96
C THR A 103 9.79 4.43 16.88
N GLY A 104 10.27 5.60 17.28
CA GLY A 104 11.70 5.91 17.23
C GLY A 104 12.16 6.39 15.84
N HIS A 105 13.44 6.70 15.78
CA HIS A 105 14.06 7.27 14.60
C HIS A 105 14.90 6.23 13.85
N TYR A 106 14.82 6.27 12.53
CA TYR A 106 15.71 5.51 11.64
C TYR A 106 16.03 6.34 10.40
N GLU A 107 17.17 6.07 9.80
CA GLU A 107 17.52 6.67 8.52
C GLU A 107 16.79 5.95 7.39
N VAL A 108 16.00 6.69 6.64
CA VAL A 108 15.28 6.14 5.48
C VAL A 108 16.27 5.93 4.35
N VAL A 109 16.40 4.70 3.90
CA VAL A 109 17.24 4.32 2.77
C VAL A 109 16.36 3.68 1.70
N ALA A 110 16.06 4.45 0.65
CA ALA A 110 15.30 3.94 -0.49
C ALA A 110 16.16 2.96 -1.32
N GLU A 111 15.65 1.77 -1.57
CA GLU A 111 16.29 0.83 -2.48
C GLU A 111 16.16 1.34 -3.92
N ALA A 112 17.29 1.77 -4.51
CA ALA A 112 17.32 2.50 -5.79
C ALA A 112 16.78 1.70 -6.99
N GLY A 113 16.75 0.37 -6.91
CA GLY A 113 16.20 -0.51 -7.93
C GLY A 113 14.68 -0.52 -8.00
N GLU A 114 14.02 -0.31 -6.87
CA GLU A 114 12.58 -0.49 -6.70
C GLU A 114 11.85 0.78 -6.30
N VAL A 115 12.50 1.66 -5.53
CA VAL A 115 11.90 2.84 -4.93
C VAL A 115 12.64 4.10 -5.38
N SER A 116 11.93 5.02 -6.03
CA SER A 116 12.48 6.31 -6.43
C SER A 116 12.35 7.37 -5.34
N GLU A 117 11.35 7.24 -4.48
CA GLU A 117 11.06 8.22 -3.44
C GLU A 117 10.30 7.58 -2.28
N VAL A 118 10.61 8.01 -1.06
CA VAL A 118 9.87 7.66 0.17
C VAL A 118 9.34 8.97 0.74
N PHE A 119 8.05 8.99 1.06
CA PHE A 119 7.39 10.19 1.58
C PHE A 119 6.32 9.83 2.60
N GLU A 120 5.84 10.83 3.29
CA GLU A 120 4.82 10.68 4.32
C GLU A 120 3.58 11.51 3.98
N VAL A 121 2.42 10.96 4.30
CA VAL A 121 1.13 11.63 4.13
C VAL A 121 0.47 11.74 5.51
N PRO A 122 -0.03 12.92 5.92
CA PRO A 122 -0.70 13.08 7.20
C PRO A 122 -1.84 12.07 7.36
N LEU A 123 -1.89 11.41 8.51
CA LEU A 123 -2.93 10.44 8.83
C LEU A 123 -4.32 11.07 8.75
N ALA A 124 -4.47 12.31 9.23
CA ALA A 124 -5.71 13.07 9.15
C ALA A 124 -6.21 13.24 7.70
N HIS A 125 -5.31 13.36 6.71
CA HIS A 125 -5.68 13.46 5.30
C HIS A 125 -6.26 12.16 4.77
N VAL A 126 -5.59 11.04 5.04
CA VAL A 126 -6.01 9.73 4.52
C VAL A 126 -7.20 9.13 5.28
N LEU A 127 -7.47 9.59 6.50
CA LEU A 127 -8.65 9.16 7.27
C LEU A 127 -9.90 10.03 6.99
N ASP A 128 -9.78 11.17 6.34
CA ASP A 128 -10.92 11.99 5.97
C ASP A 128 -11.60 11.46 4.70
N PRO A 129 -12.84 10.94 4.79
CA PRO A 129 -13.57 10.43 3.64
C PRO A 129 -13.77 11.46 2.52
N ASN A 130 -13.78 12.74 2.85
CA ASN A 130 -14.01 13.83 1.90
C ASN A 130 -12.80 14.08 0.98
N MET A 131 -11.63 13.56 1.34
CA MET A 131 -10.42 13.66 0.52
C MET A 131 -10.40 12.64 -0.63
N TYR A 132 -11.35 11.71 -0.66
CA TYR A 132 -11.41 10.67 -1.68
C TYR A 132 -12.34 11.05 -2.83
N GLY A 133 -11.80 10.99 -4.05
CA GLY A 133 -12.57 11.01 -5.28
C GLY A 133 -12.78 9.60 -5.85
N ILE A 134 -13.84 9.45 -6.65
CA ILE A 134 -14.05 8.27 -7.50
C ILE A 134 -13.79 8.70 -8.92
N GLU A 135 -12.82 8.06 -9.55
CA GLU A 135 -12.44 8.33 -10.93
C GLU A 135 -12.57 7.07 -11.79
N GLY A 136 -12.49 7.22 -13.10
CA GLY A 136 -12.63 6.11 -14.02
C GLY A 136 -11.62 6.14 -15.15
N ARG A 137 -11.17 4.96 -15.56
CA ARG A 137 -10.35 4.77 -16.76
C ARG A 137 -10.79 3.54 -17.52
N TYR A 138 -10.54 3.57 -18.82
CA TYR A 138 -10.78 2.39 -19.64
C TYR A 138 -9.61 1.41 -19.53
N TRP A 139 -9.97 0.15 -19.29
CA TRP A 139 -9.03 -0.96 -19.23
C TRP A 139 -9.65 -2.16 -19.94
N GLN A 140 -8.97 -2.70 -20.94
CA GLN A 140 -9.46 -3.82 -21.74
C GLN A 140 -10.90 -3.60 -22.27
N GLY A 141 -11.16 -2.40 -22.81
CA GLY A 141 -12.46 -2.04 -23.40
C GLY A 141 -13.59 -1.76 -22.40
N ARG A 142 -13.33 -1.80 -21.10
CA ARG A 142 -14.31 -1.50 -20.05
C ARG A 142 -13.86 -0.34 -19.16
N LYS A 143 -14.80 0.50 -18.78
CA LYS A 143 -14.56 1.55 -17.80
C LYS A 143 -14.47 0.91 -16.41
N ARG A 144 -13.37 1.16 -15.71
CA ARG A 144 -13.15 0.78 -14.31
C ARG A 144 -13.09 2.00 -13.45
N LEU A 145 -13.83 1.97 -12.35
CA LEU A 145 -13.82 3.00 -11.31
C LEU A 145 -12.78 2.67 -10.26
N TYR A 146 -12.15 3.69 -9.72
CA TYR A 146 -11.17 3.56 -8.64
C TYR A 146 -11.21 4.76 -7.71
N TYR A 147 -10.77 4.55 -6.47
CA TYR A 147 -10.56 5.63 -5.52
C TYR A 147 -9.25 6.35 -5.81
N ALA A 148 -9.25 7.66 -5.61
CA ALA A 148 -8.04 8.49 -5.58
C ALA A 148 -8.08 9.40 -4.36
N VAL A 149 -6.93 9.56 -3.71
CA VAL A 149 -6.72 10.47 -2.56
C VAL A 149 -5.41 11.22 -2.75
N PRO A 150 -5.37 12.18 -3.69
CA PRO A 150 -4.13 12.91 -3.99
C PRO A 150 -3.64 13.71 -2.79
N HIS A 151 -2.32 13.82 -2.65
CA HIS A 151 -1.68 14.67 -1.64
C HIS A 151 -0.45 15.36 -2.23
N GLY A 152 -0.47 16.69 -2.33
CA GLY A 152 0.61 17.45 -2.97
C GLY A 152 0.88 16.96 -4.38
N PRO A 153 2.14 16.65 -4.74
CA PRO A 153 2.51 16.15 -6.06
C PRO A 153 2.21 14.66 -6.25
N TYR A 154 1.69 13.97 -5.22
CA TYR A 154 1.49 12.52 -5.23
C TYR A 154 0.06 12.17 -5.61
N TYR A 155 -0.10 11.44 -6.69
CA TYR A 155 -1.37 10.89 -7.11
C TYR A 155 -1.54 9.48 -6.53
N ILE A 156 -2.20 9.41 -5.38
CA ILE A 156 -2.47 8.15 -4.69
C ILE A 156 -3.79 7.60 -5.19
N TRP A 157 -3.78 6.44 -5.82
CA TRP A 157 -4.96 5.86 -6.47
C TRP A 157 -4.96 4.33 -6.46
N GLY A 158 -6.02 3.71 -6.95
CA GLY A 158 -6.12 2.27 -7.14
C GLY A 158 -6.09 1.48 -5.84
N ALA A 159 -5.32 0.41 -5.79
CA ALA A 159 -5.25 -0.48 -4.63
C ALA A 159 -4.80 0.25 -3.37
N THR A 160 -3.81 1.14 -3.46
CA THR A 160 -3.32 1.92 -2.32
C THR A 160 -4.42 2.82 -1.75
N ALA A 161 -5.11 3.58 -2.60
CA ALA A 161 -6.20 4.44 -2.16
C ALA A 161 -7.39 3.63 -1.61
N ARG A 162 -7.69 2.47 -2.19
CA ARG A 162 -8.76 1.58 -1.71
C ARG A 162 -8.46 1.02 -0.31
N ILE A 163 -7.22 0.60 -0.07
CA ILE A 163 -6.79 0.12 1.24
C ILE A 163 -6.87 1.24 2.29
N LEU A 164 -6.38 2.44 1.97
CA LEU A 164 -6.49 3.61 2.84
C LEU A 164 -7.95 4.00 3.11
N ARG A 165 -8.81 3.95 2.09
CA ARG A 165 -10.25 4.22 2.26
C ARG A 165 -10.92 3.19 3.18
N GLY A 166 -10.50 1.92 3.08
CA GLY A 166 -10.93 0.85 3.96
C GLY A 166 -10.50 1.05 5.41
N LEU A 167 -9.29 1.57 5.63
CA LEU A 167 -8.80 1.96 6.95
C LEU A 167 -9.64 3.13 7.51
N ALA A 168 -9.84 4.18 6.72
CA ALA A 168 -10.65 5.33 7.11
C ALA A 168 -12.06 4.92 7.57
N ALA A 169 -12.69 4.01 6.83
CA ALA A 169 -14.04 3.52 7.17
C ALA A 169 -14.10 2.71 8.48
N ARG A 170 -12.97 2.26 9.01
CA ARG A 170 -12.89 1.52 10.29
C ARG A 170 -12.54 2.41 11.47
N MET A 171 -12.00 3.59 11.19
CA MET A 171 -11.56 4.55 12.21
C MET A 171 -12.62 5.61 12.52
N THR A 172 -13.65 5.71 11.70
CA THR A 172 -14.84 6.55 11.91
C THR A 172 -16.00 5.67 12.36
#